data_b588bbfae5863df05b5da0f798b635fc
#
_entry.id   b588bbfae5863df05b5da0f798b635fc
#
_cell.length_a   1.000
_cell.length_b   1.000
_cell.length_c   1.000
_cell.angle_alpha   90.00
_cell.angle_beta   90.00
_cell.angle_gamma   90.00
#
_symmetry.space_group_name_H-M   'P 1'
#
loop_
_entity.id
_entity.type
_entity.pdbx_description
1 polymer ?
#
loop_
_entity_poly.entity_id
_entity_poly.type
_entity_poly.pdbx_seq_one_letter_code
_entity_poly.pdbx_strand_id
1 'polypeptide(L)'
;MQFTEHSLELSIMELFENEGYTHQTGQDIHREKTDVLLLELLSAFLLHRYAAVGITESEIATIITQLKNISGSDYDANKRMLDLICNGFTFRREDKNQKDLFIQLVDFEEPERNFFEIVNQVEIQGREQGIHGMRRIPDGIVYVNGLPLVVLEFKSAIKENTTIEDAYKQLTIRYRRDIPELFKYNAFVVISDGVNNKIGSLFSPYEYFYAWRKVESTDKEIGRAHV
;
A
#
# COMPACT_ATOMS: atom_id res chain seq x y z
N MET A 1 4.48 21.75 -23.52
CA MET A 1 5.02 21.27 -22.22
C MET A 1 5.38 19.81 -22.41
N GLN A 2 6.61 19.42 -22.12
CA GLN A 2 7.02 18.02 -22.32
C GLN A 2 6.50 17.19 -21.13
N PHE A 3 5.69 16.19 -21.38
CA PHE A 3 5.08 15.33 -20.36
C PHE A 3 6.15 14.36 -19.82
N THR A 4 6.69 14.63 -18.66
CA THR A 4 7.76 13.82 -18.02
C THR A 4 7.19 12.87 -16.96
N GLU A 5 7.96 11.86 -16.53
CA GLU A 5 7.58 11.01 -15.36
C GLU A 5 7.23 11.87 -14.14
N HIS A 6 8.03 12.89 -13.86
CA HIS A 6 7.78 13.79 -12.74
C HIS A 6 6.48 14.59 -12.89
N SER A 7 6.14 15.07 -14.10
CA SER A 7 4.87 15.78 -14.32
C SER A 7 3.67 14.84 -14.20
N LEU A 8 3.81 13.59 -14.59
CA LEU A 8 2.78 12.56 -14.39
C LEU A 8 2.59 12.27 -12.89
N GLU A 9 3.69 12.07 -12.17
CA GLU A 9 3.69 11.86 -10.72
C GLU A 9 2.93 12.99 -10.01
N LEU A 10 3.30 14.26 -10.25
CA LEU A 10 2.63 15.40 -9.63
C LEU A 10 1.14 15.48 -9.97
N SER A 11 0.77 15.22 -11.22
CA SER A 11 -0.65 15.20 -11.63
C SER A 11 -1.46 14.11 -10.94
N ILE A 12 -0.85 12.96 -10.68
CA ILE A 12 -1.47 11.87 -9.94
C ILE A 12 -1.61 12.25 -8.45
N MET A 13 -0.60 12.88 -7.83
CA MET A 13 -0.70 13.35 -6.45
C MET A 13 -1.87 14.35 -6.30
N GLU A 14 -1.95 15.36 -7.20
CA GLU A 14 -3.05 16.32 -7.21
C GLU A 14 -4.43 15.64 -7.38
N LEU A 15 -4.51 14.60 -8.21
CA LEU A 15 -5.75 13.83 -8.36
C LEU A 15 -6.17 13.17 -7.05
N PHE A 16 -5.24 12.54 -6.31
CA PHE A 16 -5.53 11.93 -5.01
C PHE A 16 -5.94 12.98 -3.96
N GLU A 17 -5.28 14.14 -3.94
CA GLU A 17 -5.68 15.24 -3.05
C GLU A 17 -7.12 15.71 -3.33
N ASN A 18 -7.50 15.83 -4.60
CA ASN A 18 -8.86 16.19 -5.01
C ASN A 18 -9.91 15.13 -4.62
N GLU A 19 -9.52 13.87 -4.49
CA GLU A 19 -10.35 12.78 -4.00
C GLU A 19 -10.32 12.65 -2.45
N GLY A 20 -9.67 13.59 -1.76
CA GLY A 20 -9.68 13.67 -0.29
C GLY A 20 -8.56 12.91 0.42
N TYR A 21 -7.54 12.45 -0.31
CA TYR A 21 -6.36 11.85 0.31
C TYR A 21 -5.42 12.93 0.85
N THR A 22 -4.80 12.67 2.00
CA THR A 22 -3.69 13.50 2.46
C THR A 22 -2.45 13.17 1.64
N HIS A 23 -1.81 14.18 1.04
CA HIS A 23 -0.56 14.01 0.32
C HIS A 23 0.62 14.44 1.17
N GLN A 24 1.66 13.61 1.20
CA GLN A 24 2.96 13.89 1.80
C GLN A 24 4.08 13.44 0.86
N THR A 25 5.27 14.01 1.03
CA THR A 25 6.48 13.48 0.37
C THR A 25 7.24 12.54 1.31
N GLY A 26 8.01 11.61 0.77
CA GLY A 26 8.81 10.69 1.58
C GLY A 26 9.84 11.38 2.49
N GLN A 27 10.10 12.68 2.28
CA GLN A 27 10.98 13.50 3.14
C GLN A 27 10.23 14.07 4.35
N ASP A 28 8.92 14.23 4.26
CA ASP A 28 8.09 14.84 5.30
C ASP A 28 7.63 13.83 6.36
N ILE A 29 7.67 12.53 6.01
CA ILE A 29 7.26 11.46 6.94
C ILE A 29 8.41 11.04 7.86
N HIS A 30 8.14 10.98 9.17
CA HIS A 30 9.09 10.51 10.18
C HIS A 30 8.98 9.00 10.35
N ARG A 31 9.95 8.25 9.84
CA ARG A 31 10.05 6.80 9.99
C ARG A 31 11.47 6.33 9.76
N GLU A 32 11.80 5.15 10.26
CA GLU A 32 13.01 4.45 9.83
C GLU A 32 12.87 3.98 8.38
N LYS A 33 13.94 4.13 7.58
CA LYS A 33 13.91 3.73 6.16
C LYS A 33 13.62 2.24 5.93
N THR A 34 13.81 1.41 6.94
CA THR A 34 13.50 -0.01 6.94
C THR A 34 12.05 -0.31 7.31
N ASP A 35 11.30 0.66 7.83
CA ASP A 35 9.89 0.50 8.14
C ASP A 35 9.05 0.88 6.92
N VAL A 36 8.13 0.02 6.56
CA VAL A 36 7.21 0.24 5.42
C VAL A 36 5.84 0.72 5.89
N LEU A 37 5.52 0.54 7.18
CA LEU A 37 4.29 1.01 7.81
C LEU A 37 4.44 2.47 8.26
N LEU A 38 3.38 3.26 8.16
CA LEU A 38 3.25 4.53 8.87
C LEU A 38 2.70 4.24 10.28
N LEU A 39 3.62 3.99 11.22
CA LEU A 39 3.30 3.46 12.55
C LEU A 39 2.42 4.42 13.36
N GLU A 40 2.67 5.72 13.27
CA GLU A 40 1.88 6.74 13.95
C GLU A 40 0.43 6.73 13.46
N LEU A 41 0.23 6.65 12.14
CA LEU A 41 -1.08 6.61 11.53
C LEU A 41 -1.84 5.32 11.88
N LEU A 42 -1.17 4.17 11.84
CA LEU A 42 -1.77 2.89 12.21
C LEU A 42 -2.14 2.86 13.71
N SER A 43 -1.27 3.39 14.57
CA SER A 43 -1.55 3.50 15.99
C SER A 43 -2.73 4.43 16.27
N ALA A 44 -2.78 5.59 15.62
CA ALA A 44 -3.88 6.54 15.74
C ALA A 44 -5.22 5.95 15.30
N PHE A 45 -5.24 5.22 14.18
CA PHE A 45 -6.44 4.54 13.71
C PHE A 45 -6.93 3.50 14.73
N LEU A 46 -6.05 2.62 15.21
CA LEU A 46 -6.41 1.57 16.17
C LEU A 46 -6.90 2.18 17.49
N LEU A 47 -6.21 3.21 17.97
CA LEU A 47 -6.60 3.90 19.20
C LEU A 47 -7.99 4.53 19.05
N HIS A 48 -8.25 5.22 17.95
CA HIS A 48 -9.53 5.86 17.67
C HIS A 48 -10.67 4.83 17.55
N ARG A 49 -10.45 3.77 16.75
CA ARG A 49 -11.45 2.74 16.46
C ARG A 49 -11.86 1.95 17.72
N TYR A 50 -10.89 1.65 18.59
CA TYR A 50 -11.09 0.81 19.78
C TYR A 50 -11.11 1.63 21.10
N ALA A 51 -11.21 2.96 21.04
CA ALA A 51 -11.27 3.82 22.22
C ALA A 51 -12.39 3.43 23.20
N ALA A 52 -13.58 3.14 22.68
CA ALA A 52 -14.75 2.79 23.49
C ALA A 52 -14.58 1.48 24.29
N VAL A 53 -13.71 0.58 23.84
CA VAL A 53 -13.39 -0.68 24.53
C VAL A 53 -12.09 -0.61 25.30
N GLY A 54 -11.47 0.57 25.34
CA GLY A 54 -10.28 0.87 26.14
C GLY A 54 -9.04 0.10 25.71
N ILE A 55 -8.75 0.05 24.41
CA ILE A 55 -7.47 -0.49 23.91
C ILE A 55 -6.32 0.33 24.46
N THR A 56 -5.21 -0.33 24.84
CA THR A 56 -4.03 0.34 25.36
C THR A 56 -2.95 0.50 24.30
N GLU A 57 -2.03 1.46 24.52
CA GLU A 57 -0.86 1.64 23.64
C GLU A 57 0.02 0.38 23.58
N SER A 58 0.16 -0.35 24.71
CA SER A 58 0.89 -1.63 24.78
C SER A 58 0.24 -2.69 23.90
N GLU A 59 -1.09 -2.80 23.95
CA GLU A 59 -1.84 -3.72 23.08
C GLU A 59 -1.70 -3.36 21.60
N ILE A 60 -1.73 -2.07 21.25
CA ILE A 60 -1.48 -1.59 19.88
C ILE A 60 -0.07 -1.95 19.43
N ALA A 61 0.95 -1.71 20.25
CA ALA A 61 2.33 -2.06 19.94
C ALA A 61 2.49 -3.59 19.73
N THR A 62 1.78 -4.39 20.52
CA THR A 62 1.75 -5.85 20.38
C THR A 62 1.10 -6.27 19.06
N ILE A 63 -0.04 -5.66 18.67
CA ILE A 63 -0.70 -5.90 17.39
C ILE A 63 0.25 -5.57 16.23
N ILE A 64 0.86 -4.39 16.24
CA ILE A 64 1.82 -3.97 15.21
C ILE A 64 2.99 -4.96 15.10
N THR A 65 3.50 -5.41 16.24
CA THR A 65 4.58 -6.40 16.28
C THR A 65 4.15 -7.73 15.67
N GLN A 66 2.93 -8.20 15.92
CA GLN A 66 2.38 -9.40 15.31
C GLN A 66 2.30 -9.26 13.78
N LEU A 67 1.82 -8.12 13.27
CA LEU A 67 1.75 -7.84 11.83
C LEU A 67 3.15 -7.82 11.18
N LYS A 68 4.12 -7.18 11.83
CA LYS A 68 5.52 -7.14 11.36
C LYS A 68 6.16 -8.53 11.31
N ASN A 69 5.79 -9.42 12.22
CA ASN A 69 6.38 -10.76 12.36
C ASN A 69 5.71 -11.83 11.49
N ILE A 70 4.71 -11.51 10.67
CA ILE A 70 4.17 -12.45 9.70
C ILE A 70 5.29 -12.85 8.73
N SER A 71 5.61 -14.15 8.73
CA SER A 71 6.72 -14.74 8.00
C SER A 71 6.23 -15.76 6.97
N GLY A 72 7.11 -16.15 6.06
CA GLY A 72 6.84 -17.10 5.00
C GLY A 72 7.54 -16.67 3.72
N SER A 73 7.26 -17.34 2.58
CA SER A 73 7.61 -16.77 1.28
C SER A 73 6.89 -15.41 1.12
N ASP A 74 7.39 -14.56 0.23
CA ASP A 74 6.77 -13.25 -0.02
C ASP A 74 5.27 -13.37 -0.38
N TYR A 75 4.91 -14.36 -1.21
CA TYR A 75 3.53 -14.66 -1.55
C TYR A 75 2.70 -15.13 -0.35
N ASP A 76 3.23 -16.06 0.46
CA ASP A 76 2.48 -16.60 1.61
C ASP A 76 2.32 -15.54 2.70
N ALA A 77 3.33 -14.73 2.95
CA ALA A 77 3.26 -13.63 3.90
C ALA A 77 2.23 -12.58 3.45
N ASN A 78 2.24 -12.20 2.17
CA ASN A 78 1.26 -11.29 1.58
C ASN A 78 -0.17 -11.87 1.69
N LYS A 79 -0.38 -13.13 1.28
CA LYS A 79 -1.70 -13.78 1.36
C LYS A 79 -2.26 -13.78 2.79
N ARG A 80 -1.42 -14.11 3.80
CA ARG A 80 -1.84 -14.07 5.21
C ARG A 80 -2.16 -12.65 5.66
N MET A 81 -1.35 -11.68 5.26
CA MET A 81 -1.59 -10.27 5.61
C MET A 81 -2.90 -9.77 5.02
N LEU A 82 -3.16 -10.05 3.74
CA LEU A 82 -4.41 -9.66 3.09
C LEU A 82 -5.63 -10.34 3.74
N ASP A 83 -5.49 -11.59 4.18
CA ASP A 83 -6.54 -12.27 4.94
C ASP A 83 -6.86 -11.54 6.25
N LEU A 84 -5.83 -11.12 7.01
CA LEU A 84 -6.03 -10.32 8.23
C LEU A 84 -6.63 -8.94 7.95
N ILE A 85 -6.26 -8.29 6.85
CA ILE A 85 -6.81 -6.99 6.45
C ILE A 85 -8.29 -7.13 6.08
N CYS A 86 -8.64 -8.14 5.28
CA CYS A 86 -10.00 -8.33 4.79
C CYS A 86 -10.96 -8.90 5.84
N ASN A 87 -10.49 -9.84 6.64
CA ASN A 87 -11.33 -10.62 7.55
C ASN A 87 -11.16 -10.24 9.02
N GLY A 88 -10.14 -9.43 9.37
CA GLY A 88 -9.81 -9.14 10.75
C GLY A 88 -9.26 -10.37 11.50
N PHE A 89 -9.00 -10.20 12.79
CA PHE A 89 -8.51 -11.27 13.66
C PHE A 89 -8.82 -11.03 15.13
N THR A 90 -8.85 -12.12 15.91
CA THR A 90 -9.01 -12.04 17.35
C THR A 90 -7.67 -11.73 18.01
N PHE A 91 -7.64 -10.66 18.80
CA PHE A 91 -6.51 -10.27 19.63
C PHE A 91 -6.84 -10.57 21.10
N ARG A 92 -6.00 -11.40 21.72
CA ARG A 92 -6.13 -11.71 23.16
C ARG A 92 -5.54 -10.56 23.97
N ARG A 93 -6.37 -9.97 24.84
CA ARG A 93 -5.97 -8.84 25.67
C ARG A 93 -4.94 -9.20 26.71
N GLU A 94 -4.14 -8.22 27.14
CA GLU A 94 -3.17 -8.36 28.22
C GLU A 94 -3.87 -8.66 29.56
N ASP A 95 -4.94 -7.96 29.84
CA ASP A 95 -5.78 -8.21 31.03
C ASP A 95 -6.77 -9.37 30.75
N LYS A 96 -6.53 -10.50 31.42
CA LYS A 96 -7.37 -11.71 31.28
C LYS A 96 -8.82 -11.55 31.79
N ASN A 97 -9.13 -10.47 32.51
CA ASN A 97 -10.47 -10.19 32.95
C ASN A 97 -11.28 -9.45 31.88
N GLN A 98 -10.65 -8.98 30.82
CA GLN A 98 -11.30 -8.32 29.69
C GLN A 98 -11.52 -9.32 28.55
N LYS A 99 -12.59 -9.06 27.78
CA LYS A 99 -12.88 -9.88 26.59
C LYS A 99 -11.84 -9.60 25.49
N ASP A 100 -11.48 -10.63 24.74
CA ASP A 100 -10.65 -10.49 23.55
C ASP A 100 -11.25 -9.47 22.58
N LEU A 101 -10.40 -8.77 21.83
CA LEU A 101 -10.83 -7.81 20.82
C LEU A 101 -10.84 -8.47 19.46
N PHE A 102 -11.82 -8.12 18.65
CA PHE A 102 -11.78 -8.43 17.22
C PHE A 102 -11.20 -7.21 16.50
N ILE A 103 -10.01 -7.38 15.94
CA ILE A 103 -9.26 -6.31 15.28
C ILE A 103 -9.54 -6.31 13.78
N GLN A 104 -9.98 -5.18 13.28
CA GLN A 104 -10.11 -4.84 11.87
C GLN A 104 -9.13 -3.72 11.55
N LEU A 105 -8.27 -3.95 10.58
CA LEU A 105 -7.23 -3.01 10.17
C LEU A 105 -7.74 -1.95 9.17
N VAL A 106 -8.88 -2.23 8.54
CA VAL A 106 -9.60 -1.34 7.62
C VAL A 106 -11.09 -1.40 7.97
N ASP A 107 -11.74 -0.23 7.99
CA ASP A 107 -13.19 -0.15 8.13
C ASP A 107 -13.85 -0.22 6.75
N PHE A 108 -14.37 -1.39 6.39
CA PHE A 108 -15.08 -1.58 5.12
C PHE A 108 -16.56 -1.20 5.18
N GLU A 109 -17.12 -1.10 6.38
CA GLU A 109 -18.53 -0.74 6.59
C GLU A 109 -18.74 0.77 6.52
N GLU A 110 -17.79 1.52 7.10
CA GLU A 110 -17.79 2.99 7.09
C GLU A 110 -16.43 3.50 6.57
N PRO A 111 -16.21 3.48 5.24
CA PRO A 111 -14.91 3.79 4.63
C PRO A 111 -14.35 5.17 5.01
N GLU A 112 -15.21 6.14 5.28
CA GLU A 112 -14.85 7.50 5.69
C GLU A 112 -14.17 7.58 7.07
N ARG A 113 -14.20 6.51 7.84
CA ARG A 113 -13.48 6.41 9.12
C ARG A 113 -12.00 6.01 8.94
N ASN A 114 -11.63 5.60 7.75
CA ASN A 114 -10.24 5.28 7.47
C ASN A 114 -9.43 6.56 7.19
N PHE A 115 -8.14 6.48 7.48
CA PHE A 115 -7.17 7.49 7.11
C PHE A 115 -6.54 7.12 5.77
N PHE A 116 -6.70 7.98 4.78
CA PHE A 116 -6.17 7.78 3.43
C PHE A 116 -5.02 8.76 3.18
N GLU A 117 -3.84 8.23 2.89
CA GLU A 117 -2.68 9.02 2.52
C GLU A 117 -2.06 8.51 1.23
N ILE A 118 -1.59 9.44 0.41
CA ILE A 118 -0.70 9.17 -0.73
C ILE A 118 0.67 9.77 -0.42
N VAL A 119 1.71 8.96 -0.50
CA VAL A 119 3.07 9.43 -0.26
C VAL A 119 3.92 9.11 -1.48
N ASN A 120 4.52 10.13 -2.08
CA ASN A 120 5.45 9.96 -3.18
C ASN A 120 6.91 10.02 -2.70
N GLN A 121 7.82 9.50 -3.51
CA GLN A 121 9.27 9.51 -3.25
C GLN A 121 9.67 8.89 -1.90
N VAL A 122 8.97 7.84 -1.47
CA VAL A 122 9.26 7.13 -0.22
C VAL A 122 10.54 6.32 -0.35
N GLU A 123 11.60 6.72 0.36
CA GLU A 123 12.84 5.96 0.39
C GLU A 123 12.70 4.72 1.30
N ILE A 124 12.82 3.52 0.72
CA ILE A 124 12.77 2.26 1.46
C ILE A 124 14.12 1.55 1.37
N GLN A 125 14.64 1.14 2.53
CA GLN A 125 15.87 0.38 2.68
C GLN A 125 15.52 -1.09 2.94
N GLY A 126 15.92 -1.98 2.02
CA GLY A 126 15.76 -3.41 2.21
C GLY A 126 16.59 -3.93 3.39
N ARG A 127 16.13 -5.02 3.99
CA ARG A 127 16.85 -5.74 5.05
C ARG A 127 17.52 -6.96 4.46
N GLU A 128 18.84 -6.92 4.25
CA GLU A 128 19.65 -8.11 4.02
C GLU A 128 20.37 -8.51 5.30
N GLN A 129 20.55 -9.80 5.54
CA GLN A 129 21.26 -10.30 6.72
C GLN A 129 22.70 -9.77 6.74
N GLY A 130 22.96 -8.80 7.62
CA GLY A 130 24.30 -8.28 7.92
C GLY A 130 24.83 -7.18 6.99
N ILE A 131 24.09 -6.73 5.98
CA ILE A 131 24.49 -5.67 5.05
C ILE A 131 23.30 -4.71 4.87
N HIS A 132 23.58 -3.41 4.69
CA HIS A 132 22.55 -2.47 4.27
C HIS A 132 22.00 -2.92 2.91
N GLY A 133 20.76 -3.43 2.89
CA GLY A 133 20.09 -3.89 1.68
C GLY A 133 19.94 -2.76 0.64
N MET A 134 19.49 -3.10 -0.55
CA MET A 134 19.31 -2.14 -1.62
C MET A 134 18.24 -1.10 -1.26
N ARG A 135 18.53 0.14 -1.61
CA ARG A 135 17.59 1.26 -1.49
C ARG A 135 16.69 1.32 -2.72
N ARG A 136 15.39 1.53 -2.50
CA ARG A 136 14.40 1.75 -3.55
C ARG A 136 13.48 2.92 -3.19
N ILE A 137 12.98 3.59 -4.22
CA ILE A 137 12.10 4.74 -4.08
C ILE A 137 10.94 4.52 -5.08
N PRO A 138 9.81 3.95 -4.64
CA PRO A 138 8.59 3.92 -5.45
C PRO A 138 8.09 5.33 -5.77
N ASP A 139 7.49 5.52 -6.95
CA ASP A 139 6.95 6.82 -7.36
C ASP A 139 5.78 7.26 -6.47
N GLY A 140 4.97 6.30 -6.01
CA GLY A 140 3.91 6.58 -5.04
C GLY A 140 3.47 5.34 -4.27
N ILE A 141 3.04 5.56 -3.03
CA ILE A 141 2.44 4.52 -2.19
C ILE A 141 1.15 5.08 -1.59
N VAL A 142 0.04 4.37 -1.78
CA VAL A 142 -1.22 4.68 -1.11
C VAL A 142 -1.28 3.89 0.20
N TYR A 143 -1.44 4.64 1.27
CA TYR A 143 -1.62 4.10 2.61
C TYR A 143 -3.10 4.20 3.02
N VAL A 144 -3.59 3.13 3.62
CA VAL A 144 -4.87 3.12 4.33
C VAL A 144 -4.57 2.76 5.79
N ASN A 145 -4.89 3.64 6.71
CA ASN A 145 -4.60 3.48 8.14
C ASN A 145 -3.12 3.15 8.42
N GLY A 146 -2.20 3.68 7.60
CA GLY A 146 -0.77 3.43 7.74
C GLY A 146 -0.27 2.12 7.11
N LEU A 147 -1.14 1.34 6.46
CA LEU A 147 -0.79 0.13 5.70
C LEU A 147 -0.53 0.48 4.24
N PRO A 148 0.62 0.15 3.63
CA PRO A 148 0.97 0.46 2.25
C PRO A 148 0.25 -0.51 1.29
N LEU A 149 -1.04 -0.24 1.00
CA LEU A 149 -1.88 -1.17 0.26
C LEU A 149 -1.66 -1.11 -1.25
N VAL A 150 -1.33 0.07 -1.80
CA VAL A 150 -1.13 0.23 -3.24
C VAL A 150 0.24 0.83 -3.52
N VAL A 151 0.95 0.27 -4.48
CA VAL A 151 2.23 0.82 -4.98
C VAL A 151 2.03 1.28 -6.42
N LEU A 152 2.43 2.51 -6.69
CA LEU A 152 2.36 3.15 -8.00
C LEU A 152 3.76 3.24 -8.60
N GLU A 153 3.88 2.92 -9.88
CA GLU A 153 5.12 3.07 -10.63
C GLU A 153 4.83 3.66 -12.00
N PHE A 154 5.55 4.71 -12.36
CA PHE A 154 5.34 5.48 -13.57
C PHE A 154 6.49 5.34 -14.54
N LYS A 155 6.19 5.47 -15.82
CA LYS A 155 7.18 5.57 -16.88
C LYS A 155 6.76 6.69 -17.83
N SER A 156 7.74 7.29 -18.50
CA SER A 156 7.45 8.30 -19.49
C SER A 156 7.17 7.66 -20.86
N ALA A 157 5.99 7.91 -21.42
CA ALA A 157 5.66 7.48 -22.79
C ALA A 157 6.55 8.17 -23.86
N ILE A 158 7.29 9.21 -23.49
CA ILE A 158 8.12 9.99 -24.43
C ILE A 158 9.54 9.45 -24.54
N LYS A 159 10.02 8.71 -23.55
CA LYS A 159 11.35 8.10 -23.60
C LYS A 159 11.37 6.96 -24.62
N GLU A 160 12.20 7.11 -25.67
CA GLU A 160 12.48 6.00 -26.59
C GLU A 160 12.94 4.77 -25.80
N ASN A 161 12.36 3.61 -26.11
CA ASN A 161 12.64 2.30 -25.51
C ASN A 161 12.20 2.12 -24.03
N THR A 162 11.31 2.97 -23.49
CA THR A 162 10.71 2.75 -22.17
C THR A 162 9.22 2.49 -22.31
N THR A 163 8.73 1.42 -21.70
CA THR A 163 7.35 0.97 -21.83
C THR A 163 6.72 0.80 -20.46
N ILE A 164 5.38 0.74 -20.42
CA ILE A 164 4.64 0.39 -19.19
C ILE A 164 5.05 -1.00 -18.64
N GLU A 165 5.55 -1.91 -19.49
CA GLU A 165 6.09 -3.21 -19.06
C GLU A 165 7.40 -3.06 -18.26
N ASP A 166 8.15 -1.98 -18.45
CA ASP A 166 9.34 -1.70 -17.64
C ASP A 166 8.96 -1.31 -16.21
N ALA A 167 7.82 -0.61 -16.00
CA ALA A 167 7.26 -0.38 -14.68
C ALA A 167 6.87 -1.71 -14.01
N TYR A 168 6.23 -2.61 -14.74
CA TYR A 168 5.91 -3.95 -14.25
C TYR A 168 7.17 -4.71 -13.81
N LYS A 169 8.22 -4.76 -14.66
CA LYS A 169 9.49 -5.43 -14.33
C LYS A 169 10.20 -4.78 -13.13
N GLN A 170 10.08 -3.46 -13.00
CA GLN A 170 10.67 -2.74 -11.87
C GLN A 170 10.02 -3.16 -10.54
N LEU A 171 8.70 -3.25 -10.48
CA LEU A 171 7.97 -3.71 -9.30
C LEU A 171 8.18 -5.20 -9.02
N THR A 172 7.89 -6.05 -10.03
CA THR A 172 7.79 -7.51 -9.83
C THR A 172 9.14 -8.22 -9.73
N ILE A 173 10.20 -7.62 -10.26
CA ILE A 173 11.55 -8.20 -10.24
C ILE A 173 12.46 -7.43 -9.28
N ARG A 174 12.64 -6.11 -9.51
CA ARG A 174 13.64 -5.34 -8.76
C ARG A 174 13.17 -5.03 -7.35
N TYR A 175 12.00 -4.39 -7.19
CA TYR A 175 11.51 -3.99 -5.88
C TYR A 175 11.13 -5.19 -5.02
N ARG A 176 10.50 -6.20 -5.63
CA ARG A 176 10.18 -7.45 -4.95
C ARG A 176 11.42 -8.15 -4.37
N ARG A 177 12.55 -8.12 -5.08
CA ARG A 177 13.83 -8.66 -4.59
C ARG A 177 14.44 -7.78 -3.51
N ASP A 178 14.43 -6.46 -3.71
CA ASP A 178 15.24 -5.52 -2.95
C ASP A 178 14.53 -4.98 -1.70
N ILE A 179 13.20 -4.85 -1.73
CA ILE A 179 12.36 -4.34 -0.64
C ILE A 179 11.09 -5.21 -0.44
N PRO A 180 11.22 -6.53 -0.24
CA PRO A 180 10.09 -7.46 -0.14
C PRO A 180 9.12 -7.12 0.98
N GLU A 181 9.59 -6.51 2.07
CA GLU A 181 8.75 -6.11 3.21
C GLU A 181 7.60 -5.17 2.82
N LEU A 182 7.79 -4.31 1.82
CA LEU A 182 6.73 -3.45 1.31
C LEU A 182 5.55 -4.27 0.78
N PHE A 183 5.87 -5.34 0.05
CA PHE A 183 4.87 -6.14 -0.66
C PHE A 183 4.15 -7.15 0.22
N LYS A 184 4.58 -7.34 1.44
CA LYS A 184 3.83 -8.10 2.46
C LYS A 184 2.42 -7.53 2.67
N TYR A 185 2.28 -6.20 2.64
CA TYR A 185 1.03 -5.50 2.90
C TYR A 185 0.27 -5.12 1.62
N ASN A 186 0.89 -5.30 0.45
CA ASN A 186 0.38 -4.81 -0.82
C ASN A 186 -0.86 -5.57 -1.27
N ALA A 187 -1.94 -4.84 -1.55
CA ALA A 187 -3.16 -5.41 -2.12
C ALA A 187 -3.07 -5.52 -3.65
N PHE A 188 -2.59 -4.45 -4.30
CA PHE A 188 -2.35 -4.42 -5.74
C PHE A 188 -1.34 -3.33 -6.10
N VAL A 189 -0.86 -3.40 -7.32
CA VAL A 189 0.04 -2.40 -7.90
C VAL A 189 -0.60 -1.74 -9.11
N VAL A 190 -0.23 -0.48 -9.33
CA VAL A 190 -0.66 0.31 -10.49
C VAL A 190 0.57 0.73 -11.27
N ILE A 191 0.55 0.50 -12.57
CA ILE A 191 1.58 0.93 -13.49
C ILE A 191 0.99 1.86 -14.53
N SER A 192 1.72 2.92 -14.89
CA SER A 192 1.24 3.92 -15.84
C SER A 192 2.37 4.51 -16.67
N ASP A 193 2.07 4.83 -17.93
CA ASP A 193 2.94 5.65 -18.79
C ASP A 193 2.29 7.02 -19.11
N GLY A 194 1.20 7.34 -18.42
CA GLY A 194 0.40 8.55 -18.62
C GLY A 194 -0.67 8.42 -19.70
N VAL A 195 -0.61 7.40 -20.54
CA VAL A 195 -1.60 7.07 -21.58
C VAL A 195 -2.31 5.77 -21.22
N ASN A 196 -1.52 4.76 -20.86
CA ASN A 196 -2.00 3.46 -20.47
C ASN A 196 -1.83 3.29 -18.96
N ASN A 197 -2.91 2.91 -18.29
CA ASN A 197 -2.93 2.62 -16.87
C ASN A 197 -3.35 1.18 -16.69
N LYS A 198 -2.59 0.42 -15.91
CA LYS A 198 -2.90 -0.97 -15.60
C LYS A 198 -2.79 -1.24 -14.11
N ILE A 199 -3.66 -2.12 -13.63
CA ILE A 199 -3.73 -2.59 -12.25
C ILE A 199 -3.61 -4.11 -12.22
N GLY A 200 -2.90 -4.61 -11.25
CA GLY A 200 -2.77 -6.07 -11.05
C GLY A 200 -2.15 -6.43 -9.70
N SER A 201 -2.17 -7.72 -9.39
CA SER A 201 -1.41 -8.23 -8.26
C SER A 201 0.09 -8.25 -8.60
N LEU A 202 0.95 -7.95 -7.61
CA LEU A 202 2.40 -8.08 -7.75
C LEU A 202 2.82 -9.49 -8.23
N PHE A 203 2.04 -10.49 -7.87
CA PHE A 203 2.35 -11.91 -8.15
C PHE A 203 1.75 -12.43 -9.45
N SER A 204 0.99 -11.60 -10.16
CA SER A 204 0.39 -11.97 -11.45
C SER A 204 1.34 -11.71 -12.61
N PRO A 205 1.37 -12.58 -13.65
CA PRO A 205 1.97 -12.27 -14.95
C PRO A 205 1.38 -10.99 -15.56
N TYR A 206 2.18 -10.33 -16.41
CA TYR A 206 1.81 -9.05 -17.02
C TYR A 206 0.50 -9.09 -17.83
N GLU A 207 0.22 -10.22 -18.48
CA GLU A 207 -1.00 -10.44 -19.25
C GLU A 207 -2.29 -10.36 -18.42
N TYR A 208 -2.20 -10.54 -17.10
CA TYR A 208 -3.33 -10.42 -16.17
C TYR A 208 -3.45 -9.04 -15.54
N PHE A 209 -2.65 -8.06 -15.98
CA PHE A 209 -2.83 -6.68 -15.59
C PHE A 209 -3.94 -6.04 -16.44
N TYR A 210 -5.01 -5.61 -15.77
CA TYR A 210 -6.17 -5.01 -16.42
C TYR A 210 -5.96 -3.52 -16.66
N ALA A 211 -6.48 -3.02 -17.78
CA ALA A 211 -6.49 -1.59 -18.06
C ALA A 211 -7.40 -0.88 -17.03
N TRP A 212 -6.83 0.09 -16.30
CA TRP A 212 -7.62 0.98 -15.47
C TRP A 212 -8.28 2.01 -16.37
N ARG A 213 -9.59 1.92 -16.51
CA ARG A 213 -10.38 2.85 -17.31
C ARG A 213 -11.20 3.75 -16.40
N LYS A 214 -11.42 5.00 -16.84
CA LYS A 214 -12.36 5.90 -16.18
C LYS A 214 -13.75 5.26 -16.24
N VAL A 215 -14.40 5.11 -15.10
CA VAL A 215 -15.81 4.75 -15.02
C VAL A 215 -16.58 6.08 -15.06
N GLU A 216 -17.28 6.37 -16.15
CA GLU A 216 -18.18 7.53 -16.19
C GLU A 216 -19.41 7.21 -15.33
N SER A 217 -19.91 8.23 -14.60
CA SER A 217 -21.05 8.08 -13.66
C SER A 217 -22.37 7.66 -14.34
N THR A 218 -22.40 7.61 -15.66
CA THR A 218 -23.52 7.14 -16.48
C THR A 218 -23.47 5.68 -16.84
N ASP A 219 -22.34 4.99 -16.62
CA ASP A 219 -22.19 3.57 -16.92
C ASP A 219 -22.80 2.72 -15.81
N LYS A 220 -24.05 2.31 -16.01
CA LYS A 220 -24.77 1.35 -15.13
C LYS A 220 -24.20 -0.07 -15.17
N GLU A 221 -23.06 -0.29 -15.80
CA GLU A 221 -22.42 -1.59 -15.98
C GLU A 221 -21.06 -1.64 -15.28
N ILE A 222 -21.06 -1.48 -13.95
CA ILE A 222 -19.94 -1.93 -13.15
C ILE A 222 -20.09 -3.46 -13.01
N GLY A 223 -19.21 -4.23 -13.66
CA GLY A 223 -19.04 -5.65 -13.35
C GLY A 223 -19.34 -6.67 -14.45
N ARG A 224 -19.44 -6.30 -15.73
CA ARG A 224 -19.36 -7.29 -16.80
C ARG A 224 -17.98 -7.33 -17.41
N ALA A 225 -17.15 -8.24 -16.88
CA ALA A 225 -16.01 -8.73 -17.64
C ALA A 225 -16.56 -9.38 -18.93
N HIS A 226 -16.25 -8.83 -20.08
CA HIS A 226 -16.45 -9.55 -21.34
C HIS A 226 -15.47 -10.72 -21.36
N VAL A 227 -16.02 -11.92 -21.28
CA VAL A 227 -15.34 -13.18 -21.60
C VAL A 227 -15.07 -13.21 -23.11
#